data_76f7e41ae0b364ab0cfbc627a6be8035
#
_entry.id   76f7e41ae0b364ab0cfbc627a6be8035
#
_cell.length_a   1.000
_cell.length_b   1.000
_cell.length_c   1.000
_cell.angle_alpha   90.00
_cell.angle_beta   90.00
_cell.angle_gamma   90.00
#
_symmetry.space_group_name_H-M   'P 1'
#
loop_
_entity.id
_entity.type
_entity.pdbx_description
1 polymer ?
#
loop_
_entity_poly.entity_id
_entity_poly.type
_entity_poly.pdbx_seq_one_letter_code
_entity_poly.pdbx_strand_id
1 'polypeptide(L)'
;MMRFILGIALLAPMLAAAQGSLVVYCAVQEEWCRPMVAAFERKTGVKVAMTRKSSGEIYAQVKAESANPRGDMWWGGTGDPHLQAAEEGLTVEYKSPMLKELHPWAVKQAEQAKFRTVGVYAGVLGFGYNTEILAKKKLPEPKCWSDLLSEKYKDDVQVADPNSSGTAYTLLATIVQLQGEDKGFDYLKRLHKNINQYTKSGAAPAKAAATGETLIGITFLHDLVTMAVQGGPLKTVAPCEGTGYEVGSMSIIKGGKNQKEARAWYDWALTPEAQSIGAEAKAFQMPSNKNAKVPPQAPRLEQIKVIDYDFGKYGSSAERKRLLSKWDKEVKALPK
;
A
#
# COMPACT_ATOMS: atom_id res chain seq x y z
N MET A 1 20.35 9.30 -77.94
CA MET A 1 19.01 9.42 -77.27
C MET A 1 19.10 8.63 -75.97
N MET A 2 19.28 9.32 -74.83
CA MET A 2 19.46 8.73 -73.52
C MET A 2 18.16 9.03 -72.74
N ARG A 3 17.36 7.97 -72.43
CA ARG A 3 16.12 8.07 -71.66
C ARG A 3 16.41 8.02 -70.11
N PHE A 4 16.26 9.13 -69.44
CA PHE A 4 16.21 9.17 -67.96
C PHE A 4 14.87 8.63 -67.49
N ILE A 5 14.86 7.55 -66.72
CA ILE A 5 13.70 7.06 -65.97
C ILE A 5 13.75 7.69 -64.61
N LEU A 6 12.82 8.60 -64.34
CA LEU A 6 12.62 9.23 -63.01
C LEU A 6 11.84 8.24 -62.14
N GLY A 7 12.49 7.62 -61.21
CA GLY A 7 11.83 6.76 -60.19
C GLY A 7 11.16 7.64 -59.13
N ILE A 8 9.83 7.64 -59.10
CA ILE A 8 9.04 8.27 -58.05
C ILE A 8 9.02 7.31 -56.83
N ALA A 9 9.78 7.64 -55.78
CA ALA A 9 9.70 6.94 -54.49
C ALA A 9 8.38 7.37 -53.79
N LEU A 10 7.41 6.47 -53.72
CA LEU A 10 6.20 6.62 -52.91
C LEU A 10 6.60 6.51 -51.41
N LEU A 11 6.72 7.64 -50.74
CA LEU A 11 6.74 7.69 -49.27
C LEU A 11 5.32 7.35 -48.74
N ALA A 12 5.11 6.10 -48.32
CA ALA A 12 3.93 5.74 -47.56
C ALA A 12 3.95 6.48 -46.19
N PRO A 13 2.91 7.22 -45.80
CA PRO A 13 2.86 7.78 -44.47
C PRO A 13 2.81 6.62 -43.48
N MET A 14 3.82 6.51 -42.60
CA MET A 14 3.74 5.71 -41.40
C MET A 14 2.65 6.36 -40.55
N LEU A 15 1.47 5.75 -40.53
CA LEU A 15 0.45 6.01 -39.53
C LEU A 15 1.08 5.70 -38.16
N ALA A 16 1.57 6.72 -37.46
CA ALA A 16 1.92 6.60 -36.07
C ALA A 16 0.62 6.17 -35.33
N ALA A 17 0.53 4.88 -35.00
CA ALA A 17 -0.54 4.40 -34.14
C ALA A 17 -0.54 5.30 -32.90
N ALA A 18 -1.66 5.92 -32.60
CA ALA A 18 -1.80 6.73 -31.40
C ALA A 18 -1.38 5.86 -30.21
N GLN A 19 -0.25 6.20 -29.60
CA GLN A 19 0.21 5.53 -28.38
C GLN A 19 -0.88 5.75 -27.34
N GLY A 20 -1.44 4.66 -26.75
CA GLY A 20 -2.42 4.73 -25.70
C GLY A 20 -1.92 5.56 -24.52
N SER A 21 -2.82 6.06 -23.70
CA SER A 21 -2.50 6.77 -22.46
C SER A 21 -3.16 6.07 -21.27
N LEU A 22 -2.58 6.22 -20.09
CA LEU A 22 -3.11 5.65 -18.85
C LEU A 22 -2.87 6.63 -17.69
N VAL A 23 -3.87 6.81 -16.83
CA VAL A 23 -3.72 7.58 -15.59
C VAL A 23 -3.74 6.63 -14.40
N VAL A 24 -2.61 6.57 -13.67
CA VAL A 24 -2.42 5.68 -12.52
C VAL A 24 -2.38 6.47 -11.22
N TYR A 25 -3.26 6.12 -10.28
CA TYR A 25 -3.14 6.53 -8.89
C TYR A 25 -2.33 5.46 -8.14
N CYS A 26 -1.15 5.83 -7.68
CA CYS A 26 -0.21 4.92 -7.02
C CYS A 26 -0.21 5.13 -5.51
N ALA A 27 -0.36 4.05 -4.72
CA ALA A 27 -0.46 4.12 -3.27
C ALA A 27 0.71 3.47 -2.51
N VAL A 28 1.79 3.13 -3.20
CA VAL A 28 3.05 2.70 -2.59
C VAL A 28 4.08 3.83 -2.59
N GLN A 29 5.33 3.53 -2.22
CA GLN A 29 6.43 4.51 -2.24
C GLN A 29 6.72 4.93 -3.70
N GLU A 30 7.08 6.19 -3.89
CA GLU A 30 7.33 6.75 -5.22
C GLU A 30 8.50 6.05 -5.92
N GLU A 31 9.47 5.57 -5.15
CA GLU A 31 10.63 4.80 -5.58
C GLU A 31 10.24 3.45 -6.23
N TRP A 32 9.04 2.94 -5.93
CA TRP A 32 8.47 1.77 -6.60
C TRP A 32 7.49 2.17 -7.72
N CYS A 33 6.68 3.22 -7.52
CA CYS A 33 5.73 3.69 -8.54
C CYS A 33 6.44 4.05 -9.85
N ARG A 34 7.53 4.82 -9.81
CA ARG A 34 8.25 5.29 -10.99
C ARG A 34 8.86 4.17 -11.84
N PRO A 35 9.60 3.19 -11.28
CA PRO A 35 10.09 2.05 -12.05
C PRO A 35 8.98 1.21 -12.70
N MET A 36 7.84 1.03 -12.01
CA MET A 36 6.68 0.35 -12.59
C MET A 36 6.15 1.09 -13.83
N VAL A 37 5.98 2.40 -13.74
CA VAL A 37 5.56 3.24 -14.88
C VAL A 37 6.55 3.11 -16.02
N ALA A 38 7.84 3.31 -15.76
CA ALA A 38 8.88 3.26 -16.78
C ALA A 38 8.96 1.87 -17.46
N ALA A 39 8.79 0.78 -16.71
CA ALA A 39 8.80 -0.58 -17.27
C ALA A 39 7.58 -0.84 -18.15
N PHE A 40 6.39 -0.40 -17.71
CA PHE A 40 5.18 -0.55 -18.51
C PHE A 40 5.23 0.27 -19.80
N GLU A 41 5.68 1.53 -19.74
CA GLU A 41 5.85 2.37 -20.93
C GLU A 41 6.83 1.75 -21.94
N ARG A 42 7.98 1.24 -21.46
CA ARG A 42 8.95 0.55 -22.34
C ARG A 42 8.36 -0.69 -23.01
N LYS A 43 7.56 -1.47 -22.28
CA LYS A 43 6.99 -2.73 -22.76
C LYS A 43 5.85 -2.51 -23.75
N THR A 44 5.04 -1.48 -23.56
CA THR A 44 3.76 -1.31 -24.27
C THR A 44 3.71 -0.10 -25.21
N GLY A 45 4.58 0.90 -25.03
CA GLY A 45 4.50 2.19 -25.69
C GLY A 45 3.41 3.12 -25.12
N VAL A 46 2.57 2.65 -24.19
CA VAL A 46 1.52 3.44 -23.55
C VAL A 46 2.14 4.51 -22.66
N LYS A 47 1.69 5.76 -22.78
CA LYS A 47 2.14 6.86 -21.91
C LYS A 47 1.37 6.87 -20.59
N VAL A 48 2.08 6.93 -19.48
CA VAL A 48 1.48 6.85 -18.14
C VAL A 48 1.66 8.15 -17.36
N ALA A 49 0.54 8.79 -17.02
CA ALA A 49 0.50 9.86 -16.03
C ALA A 49 0.25 9.25 -14.64
N MET A 50 1.17 9.46 -13.71
CA MET A 50 1.09 8.88 -12.37
C MET A 50 0.96 9.98 -11.30
N THR A 51 0.06 9.75 -10.34
CA THR A 51 -0.06 10.55 -9.12
C THR A 51 0.08 9.65 -7.90
N ARG A 52 0.99 9.99 -6.99
CA ARG A 52 1.19 9.26 -5.73
C ARG A 52 0.37 9.89 -4.60
N LYS A 53 -0.43 9.06 -3.91
CA LYS A 53 -1.18 9.41 -2.68
C LYS A 53 -1.28 8.20 -1.76
N SER A 54 -1.69 8.40 -0.52
CA SER A 54 -2.00 7.29 0.40
C SER A 54 -3.35 6.64 0.06
N SER A 55 -3.53 5.38 0.48
CA SER A 55 -4.68 4.55 0.07
C SER A 55 -6.04 5.19 0.43
N GLY A 56 -6.17 5.78 1.62
CA GLY A 56 -7.38 6.47 2.03
C GLY A 56 -7.65 7.75 1.21
N GLU A 57 -6.59 8.48 0.84
CA GLU A 57 -6.71 9.67 -0.01
C GLU A 57 -7.14 9.29 -1.44
N ILE A 58 -6.60 8.18 -1.99
CA ILE A 58 -7.02 7.70 -3.32
C ILE A 58 -8.48 7.25 -3.29
N TYR A 59 -8.89 6.49 -2.26
CA TYR A 59 -10.29 6.12 -2.10
C TYR A 59 -11.20 7.36 -2.09
N ALA A 60 -10.87 8.37 -1.30
CA ALA A 60 -11.64 9.62 -1.24
C ALA A 60 -11.70 10.33 -2.59
N GLN A 61 -10.56 10.35 -3.33
CA GLN A 61 -10.48 10.93 -4.66
C GLN A 61 -11.33 10.17 -5.68
N VAL A 62 -11.18 8.84 -5.76
CA VAL A 62 -11.96 7.99 -6.68
C VAL A 62 -13.47 8.14 -6.43
N LYS A 63 -13.86 8.23 -5.15
CA LYS A 63 -15.25 8.47 -4.76
C LYS A 63 -15.75 9.86 -5.19
N ALA A 64 -14.98 10.90 -4.94
CA ALA A 64 -15.32 12.27 -5.33
C ALA A 64 -15.40 12.44 -6.85
N GLU A 65 -14.57 11.72 -7.60
CA GLU A 65 -14.51 11.75 -9.06
C GLU A 65 -15.50 10.77 -9.74
N SER A 66 -16.31 10.03 -8.97
CA SER A 66 -17.13 8.93 -9.51
C SER A 66 -18.08 9.30 -10.65
N ALA A 67 -18.57 10.55 -10.70
CA ALA A 67 -19.39 11.06 -11.79
C ALA A 67 -18.57 11.44 -13.06
N ASN A 68 -17.28 11.76 -12.91
CA ASN A 68 -16.37 12.08 -14.00
C ASN A 68 -14.93 11.64 -13.64
N PRO A 69 -14.63 10.33 -13.73
CA PRO A 69 -13.34 9.76 -13.33
C PRO A 69 -12.18 10.35 -14.14
N ARG A 70 -11.11 10.71 -13.43
CA ARG A 70 -9.88 11.23 -14.01
C ARG A 70 -8.77 10.18 -14.01
N GLY A 71 -8.85 9.18 -13.12
CA GLY A 71 -7.95 8.04 -13.06
C GLY A 71 -8.53 6.83 -13.79
N ASP A 72 -7.66 5.98 -14.30
CA ASP A 72 -8.02 4.72 -14.96
C ASP A 72 -7.70 3.52 -14.07
N MET A 73 -6.59 3.62 -13.33
CA MET A 73 -6.03 2.55 -12.54
C MET A 73 -5.63 3.04 -11.15
N TRP A 74 -6.00 2.30 -10.13
CA TRP A 74 -5.48 2.46 -8.77
C TRP A 74 -4.58 1.28 -8.46
N TRP A 75 -3.26 1.52 -8.32
CA TRP A 75 -2.27 0.50 -8.09
C TRP A 75 -1.59 0.63 -6.73
N GLY A 76 -1.59 -0.47 -5.97
CA GLY A 76 -0.94 -0.57 -4.67
C GLY A 76 -1.72 0.06 -3.52
N GLY A 77 -1.14 -0.02 -2.34
CA GLY A 77 -1.75 0.35 -1.08
C GLY A 77 -2.57 -0.77 -0.46
N THR A 78 -3.00 -0.58 0.77
CA THR A 78 -3.73 -1.61 1.54
C THR A 78 -5.05 -2.00 0.91
N GLY A 79 -5.45 -3.26 1.09
CA GLY A 79 -6.65 -3.82 0.47
C GLY A 79 -7.97 -3.28 1.00
N ASP A 80 -8.04 -2.86 2.28
CA ASP A 80 -9.30 -2.41 2.89
C ASP A 80 -9.99 -1.28 2.12
N PRO A 81 -9.31 -0.18 1.69
CA PRO A 81 -9.94 0.85 0.87
C PRO A 81 -10.33 0.36 -0.52
N HIS A 82 -9.61 -0.63 -1.10
CA HIS A 82 -9.99 -1.25 -2.37
C HIS A 82 -11.25 -2.09 -2.22
N LEU A 83 -11.38 -2.87 -1.13
CA LEU A 83 -12.59 -3.65 -0.82
C LEU A 83 -13.78 -2.72 -0.63
N GLN A 84 -13.60 -1.61 0.09
CA GLN A 84 -14.63 -0.58 0.25
C GLN A 84 -15.05 0.01 -1.11
N ALA A 85 -14.09 0.37 -1.96
CA ALA A 85 -14.38 0.91 -3.30
C ALA A 85 -15.10 -0.13 -4.19
N ALA A 86 -14.74 -1.41 -4.07
CA ALA A 86 -15.38 -2.51 -4.77
C ALA A 86 -16.85 -2.68 -4.35
N GLU A 87 -17.12 -2.66 -3.04
CA GLU A 87 -18.47 -2.74 -2.48
C GLU A 87 -19.34 -1.56 -2.92
N GLU A 88 -18.78 -0.36 -2.94
CA GLU A 88 -19.47 0.88 -3.40
C GLU A 88 -19.61 0.97 -4.93
N GLY A 89 -19.13 -0.03 -5.68
CA GLY A 89 -19.24 -0.08 -7.14
C GLY A 89 -18.38 0.94 -7.88
N LEU A 90 -17.30 1.43 -7.25
CA LEU A 90 -16.36 2.41 -7.81
C LEU A 90 -15.29 1.78 -8.72
N THR A 91 -15.19 0.45 -8.73
CA THR A 91 -14.19 -0.31 -9.49
C THR A 91 -14.85 -1.31 -10.44
N VAL A 92 -14.10 -1.72 -11.46
CA VAL A 92 -14.56 -2.62 -12.52
C VAL A 92 -14.32 -4.08 -12.13
N GLU A 93 -15.29 -4.95 -12.41
CA GLU A 93 -15.07 -6.39 -12.34
C GLU A 93 -14.16 -6.81 -13.50
N TYR A 94 -13.03 -7.47 -13.15
CA TYR A 94 -12.11 -8.00 -14.15
C TYR A 94 -11.37 -9.24 -13.64
N LYS A 95 -11.53 -10.35 -14.37
CA LYS A 95 -10.84 -11.61 -14.09
C LYS A 95 -9.59 -11.71 -14.97
N SER A 96 -8.44 -11.34 -14.39
CA SER A 96 -7.16 -11.48 -15.08
C SER A 96 -6.82 -12.94 -15.36
N PRO A 97 -6.26 -13.29 -16.51
CA PRO A 97 -5.73 -14.62 -16.79
C PRO A 97 -4.59 -15.02 -15.85
N MET A 98 -3.96 -14.03 -15.17
CA MET A 98 -2.86 -14.24 -14.23
C MET A 98 -3.31 -14.77 -12.87
N LEU A 99 -4.60 -14.78 -12.54
CA LEU A 99 -5.11 -15.23 -11.22
C LEU A 99 -4.59 -16.62 -10.81
N LYS A 100 -4.44 -17.55 -11.76
CA LYS A 100 -3.92 -18.90 -11.51
C LYS A 100 -2.48 -18.96 -11.03
N GLU A 101 -1.70 -17.92 -11.34
CA GLU A 101 -0.29 -17.79 -10.95
C GLU A 101 -0.11 -17.16 -9.56
N LEU A 102 -1.19 -16.66 -8.95
CA LEU A 102 -1.13 -15.94 -7.69
C LEU A 102 -1.22 -16.87 -6.48
N HIS A 103 -0.66 -16.41 -5.36
CA HIS A 103 -0.85 -17.05 -4.06
C HIS A 103 -2.33 -17.06 -3.64
N PRO A 104 -2.79 -18.07 -2.86
CA PRO A 104 -4.19 -18.21 -2.46
C PRO A 104 -4.77 -16.96 -1.77
N TRP A 105 -3.98 -16.27 -0.95
CA TRP A 105 -4.42 -15.06 -0.25
C TRP A 105 -4.80 -13.91 -1.21
N ALA A 106 -4.09 -13.77 -2.34
CA ALA A 106 -4.40 -12.76 -3.34
C ALA A 106 -5.65 -13.09 -4.15
N VAL A 107 -5.84 -14.39 -4.47
CA VAL A 107 -7.04 -14.88 -5.14
C VAL A 107 -8.26 -14.76 -4.23
N LYS A 108 -8.14 -15.14 -2.94
CA LYS A 108 -9.22 -15.02 -1.94
C LYS A 108 -9.72 -13.57 -1.86
N GLN A 109 -8.84 -12.59 -1.87
CA GLN A 109 -9.25 -11.18 -1.88
C GLN A 109 -9.98 -10.79 -3.16
N ALA A 110 -9.54 -11.28 -4.33
CA ALA A 110 -10.24 -11.02 -5.59
C ALA A 110 -11.65 -11.62 -5.59
N GLU A 111 -11.81 -12.87 -5.13
CA GLU A 111 -13.10 -13.54 -5.00
C GLU A 111 -14.04 -12.81 -4.03
N GLN A 112 -13.52 -12.41 -2.87
CA GLN A 112 -14.26 -11.65 -1.86
C GLN A 112 -14.77 -10.32 -2.42
N ALA A 113 -13.99 -9.65 -3.26
CA ALA A 113 -14.35 -8.41 -3.94
C ALA A 113 -15.14 -8.64 -5.24
N LYS A 114 -15.59 -9.87 -5.55
CA LYS A 114 -16.24 -10.21 -6.84
C LYS A 114 -15.38 -9.75 -8.02
N PHE A 115 -14.07 -9.98 -7.94
CA PHE A 115 -13.06 -9.61 -8.94
C PHE A 115 -12.98 -8.11 -9.26
N ARG A 116 -13.41 -7.23 -8.32
CA ARG A 116 -13.32 -5.78 -8.48
C ARG A 116 -12.02 -5.18 -7.93
N THR A 117 -11.22 -6.01 -7.31
CA THR A 117 -9.82 -5.76 -6.90
C THR A 117 -9.07 -7.08 -6.83
N VAL A 118 -7.73 -7.03 -6.76
CA VAL A 118 -6.88 -8.21 -6.59
C VAL A 118 -5.68 -7.86 -5.71
N GLY A 119 -5.20 -8.84 -4.94
CA GLY A 119 -3.96 -8.71 -4.19
C GLY A 119 -2.73 -8.70 -5.10
N VAL A 120 -1.84 -7.75 -4.92
CA VAL A 120 -0.58 -7.63 -5.67
C VAL A 120 0.66 -7.90 -4.81
N TYR A 121 0.55 -7.70 -3.51
CA TYR A 121 1.60 -8.03 -2.53
C TYR A 121 0.98 -8.21 -1.13
N ALA A 122 1.78 -8.69 -0.19
CA ALA A 122 1.42 -8.73 1.23
C ALA A 122 2.51 -8.09 2.09
N GLY A 123 2.11 -7.50 3.21
CA GLY A 123 2.99 -6.87 4.18
C GLY A 123 2.50 -7.03 5.60
N VAL A 124 3.41 -7.22 6.56
CA VAL A 124 3.08 -7.40 7.98
C VAL A 124 3.17 -6.06 8.70
N LEU A 125 2.16 -5.73 9.50
CA LEU A 125 2.18 -4.55 10.35
C LEU A 125 3.11 -4.77 11.55
N GLY A 126 3.76 -3.70 12.01
CA GLY A 126 4.58 -3.72 13.21
C GLY A 126 5.07 -2.33 13.58
N PHE A 127 6.19 -2.29 14.23
CA PHE A 127 6.87 -1.03 14.50
C PHE A 127 8.39 -1.23 14.42
N GLY A 128 9.12 -0.13 14.37
CA GLY A 128 10.56 -0.14 14.49
C GLY A 128 11.02 1.01 15.36
N TYR A 129 12.20 0.88 15.93
CA TYR A 129 12.78 1.93 16.74
C TYR A 129 14.21 2.23 16.31
N ASN A 130 14.59 3.49 16.53
CA ASN A 130 15.94 3.96 16.31
C ASN A 130 16.85 3.49 17.46
N THR A 131 17.83 2.64 17.15
CA THR A 131 18.70 2.01 18.13
C THR A 131 19.66 3.00 18.80
N GLU A 132 20.08 4.06 18.10
CA GLU A 132 20.97 5.08 18.63
C GLU A 132 20.24 5.98 19.63
N ILE A 133 19.01 6.43 19.29
CA ILE A 133 18.19 7.23 20.22
C ILE A 133 17.81 6.41 21.44
N LEU A 134 17.43 5.13 21.27
CA LEU A 134 17.09 4.24 22.37
C LEU A 134 18.26 4.11 23.34
N ALA A 135 19.47 3.84 22.84
CA ALA A 135 20.69 3.72 23.62
C ALA A 135 21.03 5.03 24.35
N LYS A 136 20.97 6.18 23.65
CA LYS A 136 21.23 7.51 24.21
C LYS A 136 20.27 7.87 25.35
N LYS A 137 18.99 7.52 25.20
CA LYS A 137 17.95 7.73 26.22
C LYS A 137 17.96 6.66 27.32
N LYS A 138 18.75 5.59 27.19
CA LYS A 138 18.79 4.41 28.09
C LYS A 138 17.42 3.79 28.31
N LEU A 139 16.62 3.68 27.23
CA LEU A 139 15.28 3.14 27.28
C LEU A 139 15.28 1.62 27.01
N PRO A 140 14.32 0.86 27.54
CA PRO A 140 14.16 -0.55 27.22
C PRO A 140 13.75 -0.74 25.77
N GLU A 141 14.13 -1.87 25.15
CA GLU A 141 13.66 -2.25 23.83
C GLU A 141 12.17 -2.66 23.88
N PRO A 142 11.28 -1.99 23.12
CA PRO A 142 9.89 -2.41 23.03
C PRO A 142 9.79 -3.69 22.16
N LYS A 143 8.95 -4.64 22.60
CA LYS A 143 8.73 -5.94 21.92
C LYS A 143 7.25 -6.20 21.60
N CYS A 144 6.36 -5.56 22.31
CA CYS A 144 4.92 -5.80 22.30
C CYS A 144 4.16 -4.51 21.99
N TRP A 145 2.92 -4.60 21.51
CA TRP A 145 2.06 -3.43 21.38
C TRP A 145 1.86 -2.72 22.74
N SER A 146 1.71 -3.50 23.81
CA SER A 146 1.55 -2.99 25.16
C SER A 146 2.73 -2.15 25.65
N ASP A 147 3.95 -2.42 25.21
CA ASP A 147 5.14 -1.65 25.60
C ASP A 147 5.06 -0.20 25.13
N LEU A 148 4.40 0.05 23.97
CA LEU A 148 4.25 1.38 23.38
C LEU A 148 3.37 2.32 24.23
N LEU A 149 2.68 1.78 25.26
CA LEU A 149 1.88 2.56 26.19
C LEU A 149 2.68 3.14 27.36
N SER A 150 3.96 2.78 27.48
CA SER A 150 4.83 3.29 28.54
C SER A 150 5.04 4.80 28.39
N GLU A 151 4.90 5.56 29.49
CA GLU A 151 5.20 6.99 29.53
C GLU A 151 6.66 7.32 29.17
N LYS A 152 7.55 6.32 29.21
CA LYS A 152 8.95 6.47 28.76
C LYS A 152 9.06 6.81 27.26
N TYR A 153 8.03 6.52 26.46
CA TYR A 153 7.95 6.81 25.03
C TYR A 153 7.05 8.01 24.70
N LYS A 154 6.70 8.84 25.73
CA LYS A 154 5.88 10.03 25.53
C LYS A 154 6.51 10.94 24.49
N ASP A 155 5.72 11.36 23.49
CA ASP A 155 6.14 12.19 22.35
C ASP A 155 7.27 11.58 21.49
N ASP A 156 7.48 10.28 21.59
CA ASP A 156 8.54 9.54 20.88
C ASP A 156 8.00 8.49 19.89
N VAL A 157 6.68 8.42 19.70
CA VAL A 157 6.02 7.48 18.77
C VAL A 157 5.38 8.24 17.62
N GLN A 158 5.57 7.76 16.40
CA GLN A 158 4.92 8.31 15.22
C GLN A 158 4.11 7.24 14.49
N VAL A 159 2.95 7.61 13.99
CA VAL A 159 2.03 6.78 13.20
C VAL A 159 1.27 7.65 12.20
N ALA A 160 0.75 7.07 11.14
CA ALA A 160 -0.10 7.83 10.22
C ALA A 160 -1.54 8.00 10.75
N ASP A 161 -2.30 8.93 10.13
CA ASP A 161 -3.72 9.12 10.39
C ASP A 161 -4.54 8.03 9.66
N PRO A 162 -5.42 7.29 10.35
CA PRO A 162 -6.23 6.23 9.73
C PRO A 162 -7.17 6.70 8.61
N ASN A 163 -7.56 7.97 8.60
CA ASN A 163 -8.41 8.51 7.53
C ASN A 163 -7.66 8.62 6.20
N SER A 164 -6.38 9.00 6.23
CA SER A 164 -5.57 9.16 5.02
C SER A 164 -4.79 7.90 4.66
N SER A 165 -4.34 7.13 5.66
CA SER A 165 -3.44 6.00 5.50
C SER A 165 -4.13 4.66 5.75
N GLY A 166 -4.05 3.77 4.77
CA GLY A 166 -4.45 2.38 4.95
C GLY A 166 -3.63 1.66 6.01
N THR A 167 -2.32 1.93 6.10
CA THR A 167 -1.42 1.36 7.14
C THR A 167 -1.94 1.65 8.55
N ALA A 168 -2.32 2.90 8.80
CA ALA A 168 -2.85 3.29 10.11
C ALA A 168 -4.27 2.75 10.35
N TYR A 169 -5.08 2.59 9.30
CA TYR A 169 -6.33 1.88 9.43
C TYR A 169 -6.12 0.40 9.75
N THR A 170 -5.13 -0.25 9.14
CA THR A 170 -4.74 -1.62 9.50
C THR A 170 -4.33 -1.72 10.98
N LEU A 171 -3.61 -0.71 11.53
CA LEU A 171 -3.32 -0.65 12.97
C LEU A 171 -4.60 -0.58 13.80
N LEU A 172 -5.49 0.37 13.48
CA LEU A 172 -6.78 0.53 14.17
C LEU A 172 -7.57 -0.80 14.20
N ALA A 173 -7.75 -1.42 13.05
CA ALA A 173 -8.46 -2.68 12.91
C ALA A 173 -7.73 -3.85 13.59
N THR A 174 -6.39 -3.88 13.56
CA THR A 174 -5.58 -4.89 14.25
C THR A 174 -5.78 -4.84 15.76
N ILE A 175 -5.68 -3.66 16.36
CA ILE A 175 -5.84 -3.49 17.80
C ILE A 175 -7.27 -3.85 18.25
N VAL A 176 -8.26 -3.45 17.46
CA VAL A 176 -9.67 -3.83 17.72
C VAL A 176 -9.87 -5.35 17.63
N GLN A 177 -9.26 -6.02 16.68
CA GLN A 177 -9.37 -7.48 16.54
C GLN A 177 -8.61 -8.24 17.63
N LEU A 178 -7.45 -7.74 18.06
CA LEU A 178 -6.65 -8.38 19.11
C LEU A 178 -7.29 -8.29 20.48
N GLN A 179 -7.93 -7.16 20.81
CA GLN A 179 -8.33 -6.85 22.18
C GLN A 179 -9.86 -6.77 22.36
N GLY A 180 -10.62 -6.80 21.27
CA GLY A 180 -12.02 -6.38 21.25
C GLY A 180 -12.14 -4.85 21.15
N GLU A 181 -13.29 -4.34 20.75
CA GLU A 181 -13.45 -2.94 20.40
C GLU A 181 -13.20 -1.99 21.58
N ASP A 182 -13.82 -2.24 22.74
CA ASP A 182 -13.71 -1.33 23.89
C ASP A 182 -12.27 -1.23 24.40
N LYS A 183 -11.63 -2.38 24.67
CA LYS A 183 -10.22 -2.41 25.11
C LYS A 183 -9.27 -1.89 24.03
N GLY A 184 -9.58 -2.17 22.77
CA GLY A 184 -8.81 -1.67 21.64
C GLY A 184 -8.83 -0.15 21.55
N PHE A 185 -9.99 0.48 21.75
CA PHE A 185 -10.09 1.94 21.80
C PHE A 185 -9.44 2.53 23.05
N ASP A 186 -9.51 1.85 24.20
CA ASP A 186 -8.78 2.28 25.41
C ASP A 186 -7.26 2.22 25.19
N TYR A 187 -6.77 1.17 24.51
CA TYR A 187 -5.37 1.10 24.08
C TYR A 187 -5.00 2.28 23.18
N LEU A 188 -5.80 2.58 22.16
CA LEU A 188 -5.54 3.67 21.21
C LEU A 188 -5.55 5.06 21.89
N LYS A 189 -6.45 5.29 22.85
CA LYS A 189 -6.48 6.52 23.67
C LYS A 189 -5.20 6.68 24.51
N ARG A 190 -4.69 5.59 25.05
CA ARG A 190 -3.41 5.60 25.81
C ARG A 190 -2.23 5.80 24.88
N LEU A 191 -2.19 5.11 23.73
CA LEU A 191 -1.15 5.27 22.73
C LEU A 191 -1.08 6.71 22.20
N HIS A 192 -2.25 7.36 22.02
CA HIS A 192 -2.35 8.74 21.55
C HIS A 192 -1.50 9.73 22.38
N LYS A 193 -1.37 9.49 23.69
CA LYS A 193 -0.55 10.32 24.58
C LYS A 193 0.95 10.24 24.29
N ASN A 194 1.40 9.18 23.63
CA ASN A 194 2.80 8.97 23.25
C ASN A 194 3.08 9.38 21.79
N ILE A 195 2.03 9.68 21.01
CA ILE A 195 2.17 10.05 19.61
C ILE A 195 2.63 11.50 19.48
N ASN A 196 3.79 11.74 18.86
CA ASN A 196 4.24 13.09 18.53
C ASN A 196 3.51 13.67 17.32
N GLN A 197 3.26 12.84 16.28
CA GLN A 197 2.62 13.28 15.05
C GLN A 197 1.81 12.15 14.39
N TYR A 198 0.66 12.53 13.81
CA TYR A 198 -0.08 11.71 12.84
C TYR A 198 0.28 12.15 11.42
N THR A 199 0.97 11.30 10.68
CA THR A 199 1.41 11.59 9.30
C THR A 199 0.30 11.27 8.27
N LYS A 200 0.39 11.82 7.06
CA LYS A 200 -0.53 11.44 5.97
C LYS A 200 -0.15 10.10 5.33
N SER A 201 1.13 9.82 5.21
CA SER A 201 1.66 8.61 4.58
C SER A 201 1.99 7.54 5.60
N GLY A 202 1.54 6.30 5.35
CA GLY A 202 1.82 5.14 6.21
C GLY A 202 3.29 4.80 6.34
N ALA A 203 4.11 5.08 5.31
CA ALA A 203 5.55 4.82 5.33
C ALA A 203 6.38 5.94 5.99
N ALA A 204 5.79 7.13 6.22
CA ALA A 204 6.53 8.27 6.79
C ALA A 204 7.12 7.99 8.18
N PRO A 205 6.44 7.26 9.10
CA PRO A 205 7.00 6.92 10.41
C PRO A 205 8.30 6.11 10.34
N ALA A 206 8.48 5.23 9.34
CA ALA A 206 9.74 4.51 9.15
C ALA A 206 10.88 5.46 8.83
N LYS A 207 10.64 6.43 7.94
CA LYS A 207 11.65 7.45 7.59
C LYS A 207 11.98 8.34 8.79
N ALA A 208 10.97 8.81 9.51
CA ALA A 208 11.16 9.65 10.69
C ALA A 208 11.98 8.94 11.77
N ALA A 209 11.73 7.66 12.01
CA ALA A 209 12.54 6.87 12.95
C ALA A 209 13.96 6.65 12.42
N ALA A 210 14.15 6.40 11.11
CA ALA A 210 15.48 6.23 10.52
C ALA A 210 16.34 7.48 10.59
N THR A 211 15.73 8.67 10.43
CA THR A 211 16.43 9.97 10.47
C THR A 211 16.55 10.55 11.88
N GLY A 212 15.98 9.91 12.89
CA GLY A 212 16.05 10.37 14.28
C GLY A 212 15.05 11.47 14.64
N GLU A 213 14.06 11.73 13.80
CA GLU A 213 12.96 12.67 14.09
C GLU A 213 12.00 12.10 15.16
N THR A 214 11.88 10.79 15.25
CA THR A 214 11.14 10.08 16.28
C THR A 214 11.92 8.85 16.74
N LEU A 215 11.62 8.34 17.95
CA LEU A 215 12.24 7.10 18.43
C LEU A 215 11.57 5.88 17.78
N ILE A 216 10.24 5.84 17.73
CA ILE A 216 9.46 4.68 17.29
C ILE A 216 8.56 5.07 16.12
N GLY A 217 8.60 4.29 15.05
CA GLY A 217 7.69 4.41 13.91
C GLY A 217 6.78 3.18 13.81
N ILE A 218 5.46 3.37 13.85
CA ILE A 218 4.48 2.31 13.62
C ILE A 218 4.11 2.31 12.14
N THR A 219 4.42 1.22 11.43
CA THR A 219 4.18 1.05 10.00
C THR A 219 4.28 -0.42 9.60
N PHE A 220 4.26 -0.74 8.31
CA PHE A 220 4.57 -2.09 7.85
C PHE A 220 6.06 -2.39 7.98
N LEU A 221 6.39 -3.63 8.35
CA LEU A 221 7.78 -4.06 8.59
C LEU A 221 8.66 -3.87 7.34
N HIS A 222 8.12 -4.05 6.14
CA HIS A 222 8.88 -3.85 4.90
C HIS A 222 9.35 -2.40 4.72
N ASP A 223 8.59 -1.39 5.19
CA ASP A 223 9.03 0.01 5.15
C ASP A 223 10.24 0.25 6.07
N LEU A 224 10.20 -0.35 7.26
CA LEU A 224 11.31 -0.29 8.23
C LEU A 224 12.55 -1.01 7.71
N VAL A 225 12.36 -2.20 7.09
CA VAL A 225 13.45 -2.94 6.45
C VAL A 225 14.06 -2.12 5.32
N THR A 226 13.25 -1.44 4.51
CA THR A 226 13.75 -0.53 3.46
C THR A 226 14.68 0.54 4.03
N MET A 227 14.26 1.20 5.11
CA MET A 227 15.06 2.23 5.76
C MET A 227 16.34 1.67 6.41
N ALA A 228 16.26 0.48 7.03
CA ALA A 228 17.43 -0.19 7.62
C ALA A 228 18.46 -0.58 6.55
N VAL A 229 18.02 -1.13 5.41
CA VAL A 229 18.91 -1.47 4.26
C VAL A 229 19.54 -0.22 3.64
N GLN A 230 18.90 0.94 3.77
CA GLN A 230 19.46 2.22 3.35
C GLN A 230 20.40 2.86 4.37
N GLY A 231 20.70 2.16 5.47
CA GLY A 231 21.66 2.59 6.51
C GLY A 231 21.03 3.28 7.72
N GLY A 232 19.69 3.32 7.82
CA GLY A 232 19.02 3.84 9.01
C GLY A 232 19.26 2.92 10.23
N PRO A 233 19.56 3.48 11.43
CA PRO A 233 19.83 2.71 12.63
C PRO A 233 18.54 2.15 13.24
N LEU A 234 17.84 1.29 12.50
CA LEU A 234 16.54 0.76 12.87
C LEU A 234 16.59 -0.72 13.26
N LYS A 235 15.82 -1.07 14.29
CA LYS A 235 15.43 -2.44 14.59
C LYS A 235 13.93 -2.61 14.37
N THR A 236 13.55 -3.60 13.58
CA THR A 236 12.15 -3.93 13.29
C THR A 236 11.60 -4.88 14.35
N VAL A 237 10.33 -4.72 14.70
CA VAL A 237 9.62 -5.51 15.71
C VAL A 237 8.28 -5.97 15.17
N ALA A 238 8.10 -7.29 15.09
CA ALA A 238 6.79 -7.92 15.00
C ALA A 238 6.26 -8.07 16.44
N PRO A 239 5.14 -7.42 16.79
CA PRO A 239 4.68 -7.37 18.18
C PRO A 239 4.32 -8.74 18.77
N CYS A 240 4.70 -8.97 20.02
CA CYS A 240 4.62 -10.26 20.69
C CYS A 240 3.18 -10.81 20.85
N GLU A 241 2.18 -9.93 20.95
CA GLU A 241 0.77 -10.32 21.05
C GLU A 241 0.26 -10.92 19.74
N GLY A 242 0.94 -10.64 18.65
CA GLY A 242 0.53 -10.87 17.28
C GLY A 242 0.18 -9.56 16.59
N THR A 243 0.00 -9.61 15.28
CA THR A 243 -0.25 -8.40 14.50
C THR A 243 -1.08 -8.68 13.27
N GLY A 244 -1.64 -7.61 12.69
CA GLY A 244 -2.32 -7.66 11.40
C GLY A 244 -1.34 -7.61 10.23
N TYR A 245 -1.91 -7.78 9.06
CA TYR A 245 -1.19 -7.69 7.79
C TYR A 245 -2.08 -7.06 6.72
N GLU A 246 -1.45 -6.58 5.67
CA GLU A 246 -2.16 -6.13 4.48
C GLU A 246 -2.08 -7.16 3.35
N VAL A 247 -3.12 -7.17 2.52
CA VAL A 247 -3.04 -7.64 1.15
C VAL A 247 -3.10 -6.39 0.27
N GLY A 248 -1.93 -5.88 -0.09
CA GLY A 248 -1.83 -4.71 -0.96
C GLY A 248 -2.46 -4.99 -2.31
N SER A 249 -3.23 -4.05 -2.84
CA SER A 249 -4.19 -4.35 -3.91
C SER A 249 -4.09 -3.41 -5.09
N MET A 250 -4.78 -3.76 -6.17
CA MET A 250 -5.03 -2.88 -7.30
C MET A 250 -6.44 -3.04 -7.85
N SER A 251 -6.96 -1.98 -8.47
CA SER A 251 -8.31 -1.92 -9.02
C SER A 251 -8.36 -1.08 -10.28
N ILE A 252 -9.15 -1.50 -11.26
CA ILE A 252 -9.51 -0.67 -12.43
C ILE A 252 -10.61 0.28 -11.99
N ILE A 253 -10.44 1.58 -12.20
CA ILE A 253 -11.42 2.61 -11.81
C ILE A 253 -12.58 2.58 -12.80
N LYS A 254 -13.82 2.49 -12.27
CA LYS A 254 -15.03 2.49 -13.09
C LYS A 254 -15.21 3.84 -13.77
N GLY A 255 -15.47 3.81 -15.07
CA GLY A 255 -15.67 5.02 -15.89
C GLY A 255 -14.37 5.72 -16.31
N GLY A 256 -13.19 5.21 -15.94
CA GLY A 256 -11.92 5.69 -16.47
C GLY A 256 -11.89 5.60 -18.00
N LYS A 257 -11.21 6.53 -18.64
CA LYS A 257 -11.27 6.71 -20.11
C LYS A 257 -10.48 5.66 -20.89
N ASN A 258 -9.43 5.10 -20.26
CA ASN A 258 -8.45 4.23 -20.91
C ASN A 258 -8.57 2.79 -20.39
N GLN A 259 -9.77 2.20 -20.49
CA GLN A 259 -10.09 0.87 -19.92
C GLN A 259 -9.26 -0.27 -20.53
N LYS A 260 -8.88 -0.17 -21.79
CA LYS A 260 -8.02 -1.15 -22.48
C LYS A 260 -6.62 -1.15 -21.87
N GLU A 261 -6.03 0.00 -21.72
CA GLU A 261 -4.70 0.22 -21.14
C GLU A 261 -4.68 -0.11 -19.64
N ALA A 262 -5.78 0.17 -18.92
CA ALA A 262 -5.93 -0.23 -17.52
C ALA A 262 -5.93 -1.75 -17.35
N ARG A 263 -6.61 -2.51 -18.22
CA ARG A 263 -6.56 -3.98 -18.20
C ARG A 263 -5.17 -4.50 -18.59
N ALA A 264 -4.51 -3.87 -19.55
CA ALA A 264 -3.13 -4.23 -19.91
C ALA A 264 -2.17 -4.01 -18.73
N TRP A 265 -2.31 -2.89 -17.99
CA TRP A 265 -1.56 -2.66 -16.75
C TRP A 265 -1.87 -3.73 -15.70
N TYR A 266 -3.16 -4.03 -15.50
CA TYR A 266 -3.62 -4.98 -14.51
C TYR A 266 -3.01 -6.37 -14.73
N ASP A 267 -3.08 -6.89 -15.96
CA ASP A 267 -2.50 -8.19 -16.30
C ASP A 267 -0.98 -8.19 -16.17
N TRP A 268 -0.32 -7.15 -16.70
CA TRP A 268 1.13 -7.02 -16.61
C TRP A 268 1.63 -6.89 -15.16
N ALA A 269 0.97 -6.10 -14.32
CA ALA A 269 1.37 -5.89 -12.93
C ALA A 269 1.29 -7.17 -12.07
N LEU A 270 0.57 -8.21 -12.53
CA LEU A 270 0.50 -9.52 -11.90
C LEU A 270 1.55 -10.51 -12.43
N THR A 271 2.34 -10.15 -13.43
CA THR A 271 3.41 -11.03 -13.95
C THR A 271 4.59 -11.11 -12.97
N PRO A 272 5.36 -12.21 -12.99
CA PRO A 272 6.58 -12.33 -12.18
C PRO A 272 7.59 -11.21 -12.47
N GLU A 273 7.72 -10.82 -13.76
CA GLU A 273 8.60 -9.74 -14.21
C GLU A 273 8.25 -8.41 -13.52
N ALA A 274 6.97 -7.99 -13.59
CA ALA A 274 6.52 -6.74 -13.00
C ALA A 274 6.64 -6.74 -11.47
N GLN A 275 6.29 -7.84 -10.82
CA GLN A 275 6.36 -7.94 -9.36
C GLN A 275 7.80 -8.00 -8.83
N SER A 276 8.75 -8.44 -9.64
CA SER A 276 10.18 -8.41 -9.28
C SER A 276 10.78 -7.01 -9.26
N ILE A 277 10.15 -6.03 -9.92
CA ILE A 277 10.56 -4.61 -9.90
C ILE A 277 10.54 -4.06 -8.46
N GLY A 278 9.62 -4.53 -7.61
CA GLY A 278 9.58 -4.13 -6.20
C GLY A 278 10.91 -4.40 -5.48
N ALA A 279 11.49 -5.60 -5.69
CA ALA A 279 12.79 -5.96 -5.09
C ALA A 279 13.92 -5.04 -5.56
N GLU A 280 13.95 -4.68 -6.85
CA GLU A 280 14.94 -3.76 -7.43
C GLU A 280 14.78 -2.34 -6.87
N ALA A 281 13.55 -1.93 -6.62
CA ALA A 281 13.21 -0.66 -5.98
C ALA A 281 13.41 -0.65 -4.45
N LYS A 282 13.96 -1.74 -3.86
CA LYS A 282 14.10 -1.93 -2.41
C LYS A 282 12.77 -1.89 -1.66
N ALA A 283 11.69 -2.26 -2.33
CA ALA A 283 10.39 -2.50 -1.72
C ALA A 283 10.32 -3.99 -1.35
N PHE A 284 10.28 -4.27 -0.05
CA PHE A 284 10.44 -5.62 0.49
C PHE A 284 9.11 -6.29 0.88
N GLN A 285 8.03 -5.97 0.14
CA GLN A 285 6.75 -6.67 0.23
C GLN A 285 6.85 -8.09 -0.36
N MET A 286 6.00 -8.99 0.13
CA MET A 286 5.83 -10.32 -0.45
C MET A 286 5.00 -10.22 -1.74
N PRO A 287 5.52 -10.59 -2.92
CA PRO A 287 4.76 -10.54 -4.17
C PRO A 287 3.61 -11.55 -4.18
N SER A 288 2.52 -11.23 -4.89
CA SER A 288 1.39 -12.14 -5.02
C SER A 288 1.60 -13.25 -6.06
N ASN A 289 2.46 -13.06 -7.04
CA ASN A 289 2.77 -14.08 -8.03
C ASN A 289 3.76 -15.10 -7.47
N LYS A 290 3.41 -16.40 -7.54
CA LYS A 290 4.22 -17.52 -7.01
C LYS A 290 5.61 -17.62 -7.62
N ASN A 291 5.78 -17.13 -8.84
CA ASN A 291 7.02 -17.20 -9.62
C ASN A 291 7.85 -15.91 -9.55
N ALA A 292 7.35 -14.88 -8.85
CA ALA A 292 8.11 -13.65 -8.64
C ALA A 292 9.23 -13.85 -7.62
N LYS A 293 10.35 -13.16 -7.81
CA LYS A 293 11.47 -13.20 -6.90
C LYS A 293 11.12 -12.52 -5.57
N VAL A 294 11.12 -13.30 -4.49
CA VAL A 294 10.96 -12.77 -3.13
C VAL A 294 12.29 -12.22 -2.65
N PRO A 295 12.38 -10.94 -2.25
CA PRO A 295 13.60 -10.40 -1.67
C PRO A 295 13.98 -11.15 -0.37
N PRO A 296 15.26 -11.47 -0.14
CA PRO A 296 15.68 -12.15 1.10
C PRO A 296 15.34 -11.38 2.38
N GLN A 297 15.28 -10.06 2.28
CA GLN A 297 14.96 -9.14 3.38
C GLN A 297 13.45 -9.01 3.66
N ALA A 298 12.60 -9.51 2.76
CA ALA A 298 11.14 -9.40 2.92
C ALA A 298 10.67 -10.09 4.21
N PRO A 299 9.92 -9.40 5.08
CA PRO A 299 9.29 -10.03 6.24
C PRO A 299 8.33 -11.14 5.79
N ARG A 300 8.51 -12.33 6.30
CA ARG A 300 7.74 -13.51 5.89
C ARG A 300 6.56 -13.74 6.83
N LEU A 301 5.36 -13.75 6.27
CA LEU A 301 4.10 -13.96 7.01
C LEU A 301 4.13 -15.24 7.86
N GLU A 302 4.68 -16.32 7.30
CA GLU A 302 4.76 -17.64 7.95
C GLU A 302 5.71 -17.70 9.15
N GLN A 303 6.56 -16.67 9.32
CA GLN A 303 7.53 -16.58 10.44
C GLN A 303 7.06 -15.61 11.53
N ILE A 304 5.92 -14.96 11.35
CA ILE A 304 5.40 -13.93 12.24
C ILE A 304 4.03 -14.36 12.75
N LYS A 305 3.76 -14.12 14.04
CA LYS A 305 2.45 -14.34 14.62
C LYS A 305 1.45 -13.31 14.09
N VAL A 306 0.81 -13.64 12.97
CA VAL A 306 -0.27 -12.81 12.42
C VAL A 306 -1.63 -13.25 12.96
N ILE A 307 -2.56 -12.30 13.09
CA ILE A 307 -3.97 -12.60 13.41
C ILE A 307 -4.71 -13.10 12.17
N ASP A 308 -5.81 -13.81 12.35
CA ASP A 308 -6.78 -14.07 11.28
C ASP A 308 -7.55 -12.76 11.00
N TYR A 309 -6.93 -11.90 10.18
CA TYR A 309 -7.47 -10.59 9.89
C TYR A 309 -8.73 -10.68 9.03
N ASP A 310 -9.86 -10.25 9.58
CA ASP A 310 -11.17 -10.28 8.91
C ASP A 310 -11.31 -9.15 7.88
N PHE A 311 -10.75 -9.36 6.70
CA PHE A 311 -10.87 -8.43 5.57
C PHE A 311 -12.32 -8.19 5.14
N GLY A 312 -13.23 -9.17 5.35
CA GLY A 312 -14.64 -9.04 5.02
C GLY A 312 -15.32 -7.97 5.85
N LYS A 313 -15.14 -8.03 7.16
CA LYS A 313 -15.69 -7.07 8.10
C LYS A 313 -14.99 -5.72 7.99
N TYR A 314 -13.67 -5.70 8.18
CA TYR A 314 -12.89 -4.45 8.31
C TYR A 314 -12.63 -3.74 6.99
N GLY A 315 -12.73 -4.43 5.86
CA GLY A 315 -12.73 -3.84 4.52
C GLY A 315 -14.11 -3.37 4.04
N SER A 316 -15.20 -3.68 4.76
CA SER A 316 -16.54 -3.23 4.38
C SER A 316 -16.70 -1.71 4.55
N SER A 317 -17.51 -1.10 3.68
CA SER A 317 -17.78 0.34 3.71
C SER A 317 -18.38 0.79 5.03
N ALA A 318 -19.33 0.01 5.56
CA ALA A 318 -20.02 0.33 6.81
C ALA A 318 -19.06 0.33 8.00
N GLU A 319 -18.26 -0.73 8.16
CA GLU A 319 -17.36 -0.87 9.30
C GLU A 319 -16.18 0.13 9.24
N ARG A 320 -15.61 0.35 8.05
CA ARG A 320 -14.57 1.39 7.89
C ARG A 320 -15.08 2.76 8.29
N LYS A 321 -16.24 3.19 7.79
CA LYS A 321 -16.83 4.48 8.14
C LYS A 321 -17.10 4.60 9.64
N ARG A 322 -17.63 3.53 10.24
CA ARG A 322 -17.94 3.48 11.66
C ARG A 322 -16.70 3.63 12.54
N LEU A 323 -15.65 2.82 12.26
CA LEU A 323 -14.42 2.85 13.04
C LEU A 323 -13.64 4.15 12.87
N LEU A 324 -13.58 4.71 11.65
CA LEU A 324 -12.95 6.01 11.41
C LEU A 324 -13.68 7.15 12.13
N SER A 325 -15.03 7.14 12.10
CA SER A 325 -15.82 8.11 12.85
C SER A 325 -15.61 8.00 14.37
N LYS A 326 -15.51 6.77 14.89
CA LYS A 326 -15.22 6.52 16.30
C LYS A 326 -13.81 6.98 16.66
N TRP A 327 -12.81 6.69 15.80
CA TRP A 327 -11.44 7.17 15.94
C TRP A 327 -11.38 8.70 16.04
N ASP A 328 -12.03 9.41 15.13
CA ASP A 328 -12.03 10.88 15.13
C ASP A 328 -12.61 11.46 16.42
N LYS A 329 -13.69 10.86 16.94
CA LYS A 329 -14.41 11.35 18.13
C LYS A 329 -13.72 10.97 19.43
N GLU A 330 -13.23 9.75 19.55
CA GLU A 330 -12.79 9.17 20.83
C GLU A 330 -11.28 9.15 21.03
N VAL A 331 -10.48 9.26 19.96
CA VAL A 331 -9.02 9.23 20.06
C VAL A 331 -8.42 10.53 19.58
N LYS A 332 -8.66 10.89 18.30
CA LYS A 332 -8.02 12.05 17.66
C LYS A 332 -8.41 13.39 18.31
N ALA A 333 -9.64 13.50 18.79
CA ALA A 333 -10.15 14.70 19.46
C ALA A 333 -9.64 14.89 20.89
N LEU A 334 -8.95 13.90 21.47
CA LEU A 334 -8.41 14.01 22.82
C LEU A 334 -7.21 14.96 22.86
N PRO A 335 -6.99 15.68 23.97
CA PRO A 335 -5.73 16.39 24.19
C PRO A 335 -4.58 15.38 24.36
N LYS A 336 -3.41 15.76 23.91
CA LYS A 336 -2.15 15.01 24.08
C LYS A 336 -1.54 15.24 25.45
#